data_a17f0a2fd1c64e5fa7f17853674200c8
#
_entry.id   a17f0a2fd1c64e5fa7f17853674200c8
#
_cell.length_a   1.000
_cell.length_b   1.000
_cell.length_c   1.000
_cell.angle_alpha   90.00
_cell.angle_beta   90.00
_cell.angle_gamma   90.00
#
_symmetry.space_group_name_H-M   'P 1'
#
loop_
_entity.id
_entity.type
_entity.pdbx_description
1 polymer ?
#
loop_
_entity_poly.entity_id
_entity_poly.type
_entity_poly.pdbx_seq_one_letter_code
_entity_poly.pdbx_strand_id
1 'polypeptide(L)'
;MSMFDRLEEVEDRYDELNELLSDPQVISDTERFMKLSKEEAELRETVATFRKYRSVVSELKDTEEMLSESLDSEMEELAKEERDELLVQKEKMEDELKVMLLPKDENDERNIIMEIRGAAGGDEAQLFASDLFEMYQKYADGQGWKTEVLDTSLGNAGGFKELTLMITGTNVYSKLKYENGAHRVQRVPQTESQGRIHTSTATVVVMPEAEDVEIDIDENDIRVDIYHASGAGGQHVNKTASAVRLTHEPTGIVVAMQDERSQLKNRDKAMKILRSRIYDKITQEAQAEVDAERKSAVGTGDRSERIRTYNFPQSRVTDHRINLTIQKLDQILSGKLDEIIEPLLMWETSRKMEQLKNNEY
;
A
#
# COMPACT_ATOMS: atom_id res chain seq x y z
N MET A 1 7.96 18.79 -17.43
CA MET A 1 7.38 17.73 -18.27
C MET A 1 5.86 17.86 -18.13
N SER A 2 5.17 18.14 -19.24
CA SER A 2 3.72 18.33 -19.19
C SER A 2 2.99 17.01 -18.91
N MET A 3 1.71 17.08 -18.54
CA MET A 3 0.85 15.88 -18.40
C MET A 3 0.84 15.05 -19.70
N PHE A 4 0.79 15.72 -20.84
CA PHE A 4 0.73 15.05 -22.14
C PHE A 4 2.05 14.38 -22.51
N ASP A 5 3.20 14.98 -22.17
CA ASP A 5 4.52 14.37 -22.37
C ASP A 5 4.61 13.02 -21.61
N ARG A 6 4.06 12.97 -20.37
CA ARG A 6 4.02 11.73 -19.57
C ARG A 6 3.06 10.69 -20.17
N LEU A 7 1.92 11.10 -20.70
CA LEU A 7 0.98 10.21 -21.36
C LEU A 7 1.56 9.61 -22.65
N GLU A 8 2.34 10.37 -23.38
CA GLU A 8 3.09 9.88 -24.55
C GLU A 8 4.16 8.85 -24.13
N GLU A 9 4.92 9.10 -23.07
CA GLU A 9 5.87 8.11 -22.52
C GLU A 9 5.18 6.83 -22.06
N VAL A 10 4.00 6.93 -21.45
CA VAL A 10 3.19 5.78 -21.04
C VAL A 10 2.68 5.00 -22.25
N GLU A 11 2.26 5.68 -23.32
CA GLU A 11 1.83 5.03 -24.56
C GLU A 11 3.00 4.33 -25.25
N ASP A 12 4.16 4.99 -25.36
CA ASP A 12 5.37 4.40 -25.93
C ASP A 12 5.80 3.15 -25.16
N ARG A 13 5.74 3.21 -23.82
CA ARG A 13 6.05 2.06 -22.97
C ARG A 13 5.06 0.92 -23.15
N TYR A 14 3.77 1.22 -23.27
CA TYR A 14 2.72 0.22 -23.54
C TYR A 14 2.94 -0.48 -24.89
N ASP A 15 3.28 0.26 -25.93
CA ASP A 15 3.55 -0.31 -27.24
C ASP A 15 4.83 -1.16 -27.25
N GLU A 16 5.89 -0.73 -26.53
CA GLU A 16 7.10 -1.54 -26.28
C GLU A 16 6.77 -2.86 -25.54
N LEU A 17 5.92 -2.80 -24.51
CA LEU A 17 5.50 -4.00 -23.77
C LEU A 17 4.75 -4.99 -24.65
N ASN A 18 3.88 -4.53 -25.55
CA ASN A 18 3.18 -5.39 -26.51
C ASN A 18 4.14 -6.06 -27.51
N GLU A 19 5.20 -5.36 -27.95
CA GLU A 19 6.25 -5.94 -28.77
C GLU A 19 7.02 -7.01 -27.99
N LEU A 20 7.45 -6.71 -26.76
CA LEU A 20 8.18 -7.64 -25.90
C LEU A 20 7.38 -8.89 -25.55
N LEU A 21 6.08 -8.75 -25.26
CA LEU A 21 5.18 -9.87 -24.97
C LEU A 21 4.93 -10.77 -26.19
N SER A 22 5.23 -10.28 -27.40
CA SER A 22 5.19 -11.05 -28.64
C SER A 22 6.50 -11.78 -28.96
N ASP A 23 7.60 -11.50 -28.22
CA ASP A 23 8.90 -12.11 -28.42
C ASP A 23 8.93 -13.57 -27.89
N PRO A 24 9.28 -14.57 -28.73
CA PRO A 24 9.39 -15.95 -28.30
C PRO A 24 10.36 -16.19 -27.14
N GLN A 25 11.40 -15.35 -26.98
CA GLN A 25 12.34 -15.46 -25.87
C GLN A 25 11.68 -15.05 -24.54
N VAL A 26 10.85 -14.02 -24.56
CA VAL A 26 10.08 -13.57 -23.39
C VAL A 26 8.99 -14.58 -23.02
N ILE A 27 8.29 -15.13 -24.01
CA ILE A 27 7.25 -16.16 -23.82
C ILE A 27 7.83 -17.43 -23.17
N SER A 28 9.09 -17.77 -23.44
CA SER A 28 9.77 -18.93 -22.84
C SER A 28 10.19 -18.72 -21.39
N ASP A 29 10.31 -17.47 -20.96
CA ASP A 29 10.65 -17.05 -19.59
C ASP A 29 9.37 -16.67 -18.84
N THR A 30 8.81 -17.60 -18.10
CA THR A 30 7.50 -17.43 -17.42
C THR A 30 7.49 -16.27 -16.42
N GLU A 31 8.57 -16.08 -15.68
CA GLU A 31 8.65 -15.03 -14.66
C GLU A 31 8.67 -13.64 -15.32
N ARG A 32 9.54 -13.48 -16.32
CA ARG A 32 9.62 -12.24 -17.09
C ARG A 32 8.34 -11.93 -17.85
N PHE A 33 7.71 -12.94 -18.44
CA PHE A 33 6.44 -12.81 -19.13
C PHE A 33 5.32 -12.34 -18.17
N MET A 34 5.20 -12.93 -16.97
CA MET A 34 4.21 -12.53 -15.98
C MET A 34 4.41 -11.08 -15.53
N LYS A 35 5.66 -10.67 -15.28
CA LYS A 35 5.99 -9.30 -14.88
C LYS A 35 5.60 -8.28 -15.95
N LEU A 36 5.98 -8.52 -17.20
CA LEU A 36 5.64 -7.64 -18.32
C LEU A 36 4.14 -7.61 -18.62
N SER A 37 3.45 -8.76 -18.50
CA SER A 37 1.98 -8.81 -18.65
C SER A 37 1.24 -8.04 -17.58
N LYS A 38 1.75 -8.04 -16.34
CA LYS A 38 1.16 -7.23 -15.25
C LYS A 38 1.33 -5.74 -15.56
N GLU A 39 2.54 -5.32 -15.94
CA GLU A 39 2.83 -3.93 -16.30
C GLU A 39 1.95 -3.46 -17.48
N GLU A 40 1.80 -4.29 -18.52
CA GLU A 40 0.93 -3.99 -19.67
C GLU A 40 -0.53 -3.82 -19.23
N ALA A 41 -1.05 -4.72 -18.39
CA ALA A 41 -2.43 -4.65 -17.89
C ALA A 41 -2.69 -3.37 -17.07
N GLU A 42 -1.71 -2.90 -16.31
CA GLU A 42 -1.80 -1.65 -15.52
C GLU A 42 -1.89 -0.41 -16.41
N LEU A 43 -1.16 -0.38 -17.54
CA LEU A 43 -1.12 0.76 -18.45
C LEU A 43 -2.28 0.78 -19.47
N ARG A 44 -2.90 -0.36 -19.73
CA ARG A 44 -3.91 -0.56 -20.78
C ARG A 44 -5.07 0.44 -20.73
N GLU A 45 -5.63 0.66 -19.54
CA GLU A 45 -6.78 1.55 -19.37
C GLU A 45 -6.38 3.01 -19.62
N THR A 46 -5.23 3.43 -19.09
CA THR A 46 -4.69 4.77 -19.28
C THR A 46 -4.44 5.07 -20.76
N VAL A 47 -3.80 4.15 -21.49
CA VAL A 47 -3.53 4.29 -22.92
C VAL A 47 -4.82 4.29 -23.74
N ALA A 48 -5.78 3.42 -23.41
CA ALA A 48 -7.07 3.40 -24.09
C ALA A 48 -7.83 4.71 -23.93
N THR A 49 -7.82 5.29 -22.73
CA THR A 49 -8.44 6.61 -22.45
C THR A 49 -7.69 7.73 -23.15
N PHE A 50 -6.37 7.70 -23.19
CA PHE A 50 -5.55 8.71 -23.88
C PHE A 50 -5.77 8.67 -25.41
N ARG A 51 -5.86 7.50 -26.00
CA ARG A 51 -6.18 7.35 -27.43
C ARG A 51 -7.56 7.89 -27.77
N LYS A 52 -8.55 7.65 -26.91
CA LYS A 52 -9.89 8.25 -27.07
C LYS A 52 -9.85 9.77 -26.93
N TYR A 53 -9.12 10.29 -25.96
CA TYR A 53 -8.91 11.73 -25.79
C TYR A 53 -8.35 12.37 -27.05
N ARG A 54 -7.32 11.77 -27.68
CA ARG A 54 -6.75 12.28 -28.93
C ARG A 54 -7.76 12.26 -30.08
N SER A 55 -8.66 11.26 -30.15
CA SER A 55 -9.77 11.24 -31.13
C SER A 55 -10.71 12.42 -30.91
N VAL A 56 -11.17 12.64 -29.67
CA VAL A 56 -12.03 13.77 -29.31
C VAL A 56 -11.40 15.12 -29.64
N VAL A 57 -10.10 15.28 -29.35
CA VAL A 57 -9.36 16.51 -29.69
C VAL A 57 -9.26 16.73 -31.20
N SER A 58 -9.07 15.64 -31.98
CA SER A 58 -9.06 15.71 -33.44
C SER A 58 -10.44 16.09 -34.00
N GLU A 59 -11.50 15.43 -33.51
CA GLU A 59 -12.88 15.72 -33.90
C GLU A 59 -13.29 17.16 -33.55
N LEU A 60 -12.88 17.64 -32.36
CA LEU A 60 -13.11 19.03 -31.96
C LEU A 60 -12.43 20.02 -32.92
N LYS A 61 -11.19 19.74 -33.32
CA LYS A 61 -10.46 20.58 -34.28
C LYS A 61 -11.13 20.59 -35.64
N ASP A 62 -11.55 19.44 -36.12
CA ASP A 62 -12.25 19.32 -37.40
C ASP A 62 -13.60 20.08 -37.38
N THR A 63 -14.33 20.01 -36.26
CA THR A 63 -15.59 20.75 -36.06
C THR A 63 -15.35 22.27 -35.98
N GLU A 64 -14.27 22.71 -35.32
CA GLU A 64 -13.87 24.13 -35.27
C GLU A 64 -13.44 24.64 -36.65
N GLU A 65 -12.74 23.84 -37.46
CA GLU A 65 -12.38 24.17 -38.83
C GLU A 65 -13.66 24.29 -39.69
N MET A 66 -14.62 23.37 -39.58
CA MET A 66 -15.91 23.48 -40.24
C MET A 66 -16.68 24.75 -39.87
N LEU A 67 -16.71 25.13 -38.61
CA LEU A 67 -17.34 26.37 -38.13
C LEU A 67 -16.66 27.65 -38.65
N SER A 68 -15.40 27.55 -39.08
CA SER A 68 -14.66 28.67 -39.68
C SER A 68 -15.04 28.90 -41.18
N GLU A 69 -15.67 27.92 -41.81
CA GLU A 69 -16.17 27.97 -43.18
C GLU A 69 -17.58 28.56 -43.23
N SER A 70 -18.02 28.99 -44.42
CA SER A 70 -19.39 29.50 -44.62
C SER A 70 -20.38 28.35 -44.64
N LEU A 71 -20.98 28.07 -43.51
CA LEU A 71 -22.07 27.06 -43.36
C LEU A 71 -23.46 27.71 -43.52
N ASP A 72 -24.44 26.91 -43.84
CA ASP A 72 -25.83 27.33 -43.68
C ASP A 72 -26.25 27.35 -42.20
N SER A 73 -27.32 28.08 -41.86
CA SER A 73 -27.72 28.33 -40.46
C SER A 73 -28.04 27.03 -39.69
N GLU A 74 -28.52 25.99 -40.35
CA GLU A 74 -28.89 24.72 -39.75
C GLU A 74 -27.64 23.87 -39.44
N MET A 75 -26.67 23.83 -40.34
CA MET A 75 -25.37 23.18 -40.17
C MET A 75 -24.51 23.90 -39.13
N GLU A 76 -24.55 25.22 -39.07
CA GLU A 76 -23.80 26.00 -38.05
C GLU A 76 -24.32 25.72 -36.64
N GLU A 77 -25.64 25.56 -36.45
CA GLU A 77 -26.25 25.25 -35.16
C GLU A 77 -25.86 23.82 -34.71
N LEU A 78 -25.92 22.82 -35.56
CA LEU A 78 -25.50 21.46 -35.30
C LEU A 78 -24.01 21.37 -34.96
N ALA A 79 -23.14 22.03 -35.72
CA ALA A 79 -21.71 22.04 -35.45
C ALA A 79 -21.35 22.73 -34.14
N LYS A 80 -22.14 23.74 -33.71
CA LYS A 80 -21.97 24.35 -32.40
C LYS A 80 -22.37 23.40 -31.24
N GLU A 81 -23.48 22.68 -31.38
CA GLU A 81 -23.89 21.68 -30.41
C GLU A 81 -22.83 20.57 -30.27
N GLU A 82 -22.36 20.05 -31.41
CA GLU A 82 -21.32 19.02 -31.44
C GLU A 82 -19.99 19.51 -30.78
N ARG A 83 -19.56 20.74 -31.10
CA ARG A 83 -18.40 21.36 -30.47
C ARG A 83 -18.55 21.43 -28.96
N ASP A 84 -19.72 21.88 -28.46
CA ASP A 84 -19.96 22.07 -27.03
C ASP A 84 -20.00 20.70 -26.31
N GLU A 85 -20.54 19.66 -26.92
CA GLU A 85 -20.48 18.28 -26.41
C GLU A 85 -19.03 17.75 -26.36
N LEU A 86 -18.25 17.95 -27.42
CA LEU A 86 -16.85 17.53 -27.48
C LEU A 86 -15.98 18.27 -26.46
N LEU A 87 -16.24 19.55 -26.19
CA LEU A 87 -15.56 20.32 -25.14
C LEU A 87 -15.80 19.72 -23.75
N VAL A 88 -17.05 19.37 -23.43
CA VAL A 88 -17.39 18.72 -22.15
C VAL A 88 -16.73 17.35 -22.05
N GLN A 89 -16.74 16.56 -23.12
CA GLN A 89 -16.06 15.25 -23.14
C GLN A 89 -14.55 15.41 -22.96
N LYS A 90 -13.92 16.36 -23.64
CA LYS A 90 -12.50 16.66 -23.52
C LYS A 90 -12.13 16.99 -22.08
N GLU A 91 -12.84 17.93 -21.44
CA GLU A 91 -12.57 18.34 -20.04
C GLU A 91 -12.70 17.18 -19.08
N LYS A 92 -13.77 16.35 -19.23
CA LYS A 92 -13.95 15.15 -18.42
C LYS A 92 -12.81 14.15 -18.58
N MET A 93 -12.39 13.89 -19.83
CA MET A 93 -11.29 12.95 -20.09
C MET A 93 -9.94 13.48 -19.62
N GLU A 94 -9.69 14.79 -19.66
CA GLU A 94 -8.49 15.38 -19.06
C GLU A 94 -8.43 15.16 -17.56
N ASP A 95 -9.54 15.28 -16.86
CA ASP A 95 -9.59 15.03 -15.42
C ASP A 95 -9.44 13.53 -15.09
N GLU A 96 -10.05 12.63 -15.88
CA GLU A 96 -9.83 11.20 -15.76
C GLU A 96 -8.36 10.82 -15.97
N LEU A 97 -7.72 11.34 -17.02
CA LEU A 97 -6.30 11.09 -17.30
C LEU A 97 -5.37 11.61 -16.22
N LYS A 98 -5.66 12.78 -15.62
CA LYS A 98 -4.91 13.30 -14.47
C LYS A 98 -4.95 12.33 -13.29
N VAL A 99 -6.12 11.73 -13.02
CA VAL A 99 -6.28 10.73 -11.96
C VAL A 99 -5.49 9.46 -12.27
N MET A 100 -5.53 9.00 -13.52
CA MET A 100 -4.82 7.79 -13.95
C MET A 100 -3.29 7.93 -13.91
N LEU A 101 -2.76 9.15 -14.05
CA LEU A 101 -1.32 9.44 -13.93
C LEU A 101 -0.84 9.58 -12.47
N LEU A 102 -1.74 9.57 -11.49
CA LEU A 102 -1.32 9.57 -10.09
C LEU A 102 -0.55 8.29 -9.77
N PRO A 103 0.56 8.39 -9.05
CA PRO A 103 1.28 7.20 -8.64
C PRO A 103 0.36 6.30 -7.81
N LYS A 104 0.12 5.09 -8.32
CA LYS A 104 -0.59 4.05 -7.59
C LYS A 104 0.31 3.59 -6.45
N ASP A 105 -0.26 3.32 -5.30
CA ASP A 105 0.45 2.70 -4.20
C ASP A 105 0.61 1.21 -4.54
N GLU A 106 1.85 0.72 -4.59
CA GLU A 106 2.14 -0.69 -4.90
C GLU A 106 1.45 -1.66 -3.94
N ASN A 107 1.08 -1.16 -2.76
CA ASN A 107 0.37 -1.93 -1.76
C ASN A 107 -1.15 -1.99 -1.96
N ASP A 108 -1.73 -1.16 -2.84
CA ASP A 108 -3.19 -1.02 -2.97
C ASP A 108 -3.91 -2.35 -3.28
N GLU A 109 -3.27 -3.25 -4.02
CA GLU A 109 -3.81 -4.58 -4.36
C GLU A 109 -3.58 -5.63 -3.28
N ARG A 110 -2.76 -5.34 -2.25
CA ARG A 110 -2.38 -6.31 -1.23
C ARG A 110 -3.50 -6.61 -0.24
N ASN A 111 -3.43 -7.79 0.34
CA ASN A 111 -4.14 -8.13 1.56
C ASN A 111 -3.60 -7.32 2.73
N ILE A 112 -4.33 -7.30 3.83
CA ILE A 112 -3.92 -6.52 5.00
C ILE A 112 -3.89 -7.36 6.26
N ILE A 113 -3.03 -6.91 7.19
CA ILE A 113 -3.08 -7.26 8.60
C ILE A 113 -3.61 -6.03 9.33
N MET A 114 -4.74 -6.20 10.03
CA MET A 114 -5.37 -5.14 10.82
C MET A 114 -5.22 -5.46 12.30
N GLU A 115 -4.72 -4.49 13.07
CA GLU A 115 -4.64 -4.58 14.52
C GLU A 115 -5.59 -3.57 15.14
N ILE A 116 -6.39 -4.02 16.10
CA ILE A 116 -7.34 -3.18 16.83
C ILE A 116 -7.00 -3.30 18.31
N ARG A 117 -6.73 -2.16 18.97
CA ARG A 117 -6.38 -2.10 20.39
C ARG A 117 -7.27 -1.13 21.14
N GLY A 118 -7.75 -1.55 22.31
CA GLY A 118 -8.30 -0.61 23.28
C GLY A 118 -7.19 0.32 23.81
N ALA A 119 -7.37 1.63 23.69
CA ALA A 119 -6.40 2.63 24.15
C ALA A 119 -6.89 3.33 25.45
N ALA A 120 -7.26 4.61 25.41
CA ALA A 120 -7.70 5.32 26.58
C ALA A 120 -9.17 5.07 26.91
N GLY A 121 -9.50 4.60 28.12
CA GLY A 121 -10.89 4.38 28.56
C GLY A 121 -11.15 3.07 29.29
N GLY A 122 -10.09 2.27 29.54
CA GLY A 122 -10.22 1.00 30.29
C GLY A 122 -11.11 -0.01 29.58
N ASP A 123 -12.02 -0.64 30.33
CA ASP A 123 -12.91 -1.69 29.77
C ASP A 123 -13.81 -1.20 28.62
N GLU A 124 -14.21 0.09 28.66
CA GLU A 124 -15.00 0.68 27.59
C GLU A 124 -14.24 0.80 26.27
N ALA A 125 -12.93 1.11 26.33
CA ALA A 125 -12.08 1.12 25.14
C ALA A 125 -11.93 -0.29 24.51
N GLN A 126 -11.92 -1.32 25.36
CA GLN A 126 -11.84 -2.72 24.92
C GLN A 126 -13.18 -3.20 24.31
N LEU A 127 -14.31 -2.78 24.86
CA LEU A 127 -15.63 -3.03 24.27
C LEU A 127 -15.77 -2.31 22.92
N PHE A 128 -15.30 -1.08 22.83
CA PHE A 128 -15.30 -0.34 21.58
C PHE A 128 -14.39 -0.99 20.50
N ALA A 129 -13.27 -1.58 20.89
CA ALA A 129 -12.44 -2.37 19.98
C ALA A 129 -13.23 -3.56 19.38
N SER A 130 -14.12 -4.18 20.17
CA SER A 130 -15.03 -5.23 19.68
C SER A 130 -16.04 -4.69 18.67
N ASP A 131 -16.62 -3.51 18.94
CA ASP A 131 -17.57 -2.88 18.01
C ASP A 131 -16.88 -2.54 16.66
N LEU A 132 -15.64 -2.05 16.70
CA LEU A 132 -14.86 -1.79 15.49
C LEU A 132 -14.56 -3.09 14.73
N PHE A 133 -14.18 -4.15 15.40
CA PHE A 133 -13.96 -5.45 14.78
C PHE A 133 -15.22 -5.95 14.05
N GLU A 134 -16.38 -5.92 14.72
CA GLU A 134 -17.64 -6.32 14.10
C GLU A 134 -17.99 -5.45 12.88
N MET A 135 -17.74 -4.15 12.96
CA MET A 135 -17.94 -3.22 11.85
C MET A 135 -17.07 -3.58 10.64
N TYR A 136 -15.77 -3.82 10.85
CA TYR A 136 -14.86 -4.19 9.76
C TYR A 136 -15.16 -5.58 9.21
N GLN A 137 -15.54 -6.52 10.04
CA GLN A 137 -15.95 -7.86 9.60
C GLN A 137 -17.17 -7.78 8.68
N LYS A 138 -18.21 -7.05 9.09
CA LYS A 138 -19.43 -6.85 8.27
C LYS A 138 -19.12 -6.11 6.96
N TYR A 139 -18.19 -5.16 7.00
CA TYR A 139 -17.75 -4.47 5.79
C TYR A 139 -17.02 -5.43 4.84
N ALA A 140 -16.08 -6.21 5.35
CA ALA A 140 -15.36 -7.22 4.58
C ALA A 140 -16.30 -8.25 3.94
N ASP A 141 -17.27 -8.76 4.71
CA ASP A 141 -18.30 -9.67 4.21
C ASP A 141 -19.11 -9.03 3.06
N GLY A 142 -19.47 -7.75 3.20
CA GLY A 142 -20.17 -6.98 2.16
C GLY A 142 -19.37 -6.77 0.89
N GLN A 143 -18.03 -6.72 0.98
CA GLN A 143 -17.11 -6.62 -0.16
C GLN A 143 -16.74 -8.00 -0.74
N GLY A 144 -17.19 -9.10 -0.13
CA GLY A 144 -16.82 -10.46 -0.52
C GLY A 144 -15.39 -10.85 -0.13
N TRP A 145 -14.80 -10.15 0.84
CA TRP A 145 -13.48 -10.45 1.38
C TRP A 145 -13.55 -11.51 2.48
N LYS A 146 -12.45 -12.19 2.73
CA LYS A 146 -12.32 -13.16 3.81
C LYS A 146 -11.61 -12.53 4.99
N THR A 147 -12.09 -12.81 6.20
CA THR A 147 -11.47 -12.38 7.45
C THR A 147 -11.00 -13.58 8.24
N GLU A 148 -9.77 -13.54 8.74
CA GLU A 148 -9.17 -14.54 9.60
C GLU A 148 -8.57 -13.86 10.83
N VAL A 149 -8.97 -14.32 12.02
CA VAL A 149 -8.40 -13.83 13.27
C VAL A 149 -7.09 -14.54 13.53
N LEU A 150 -5.99 -13.80 13.57
CA LEU A 150 -4.64 -14.33 13.79
C LEU A 150 -4.29 -14.43 15.28
N ASP A 151 -4.63 -13.41 16.06
CA ASP A 151 -4.35 -13.35 17.49
C ASP A 151 -5.39 -12.52 18.24
N THR A 152 -5.65 -12.87 19.50
CA THR A 152 -6.58 -12.15 20.36
C THR A 152 -6.11 -12.10 21.80
N SER A 153 -6.19 -10.92 22.40
CA SER A 153 -6.05 -10.71 23.84
C SER A 153 -7.36 -10.16 24.40
N LEU A 154 -8.05 -10.99 25.19
CA LEU A 154 -9.35 -10.62 25.77
C LEU A 154 -9.19 -9.65 26.94
N GLY A 155 -10.16 -8.75 27.07
CA GLY A 155 -10.32 -7.89 28.24
C GLY A 155 -11.16 -8.55 29.34
N ASN A 156 -11.14 -7.96 30.52
CA ASN A 156 -11.87 -8.47 31.68
C ASN A 156 -13.40 -8.33 31.55
N ALA A 157 -13.86 -7.34 30.77
CA ALA A 157 -15.29 -7.02 30.57
C ALA A 157 -15.86 -7.61 29.26
N GLY A 158 -15.16 -8.52 28.58
CA GLY A 158 -15.64 -9.20 27.35
C GLY A 158 -15.24 -8.49 26.05
N GLY A 159 -14.49 -7.39 26.12
CA GLY A 159 -13.91 -6.73 24.93
C GLY A 159 -12.51 -7.23 24.60
N PHE A 160 -11.90 -6.67 23.56
CA PHE A 160 -10.53 -6.98 23.16
C PHE A 160 -9.55 -5.92 23.70
N LYS A 161 -8.50 -6.36 24.42
CA LYS A 161 -7.33 -5.53 24.67
C LYS A 161 -6.59 -5.30 23.35
N GLU A 162 -6.43 -6.38 22.60
CA GLU A 162 -5.78 -6.41 21.31
C GLU A 162 -6.39 -7.53 20.47
N LEU A 163 -6.59 -7.25 19.20
CA LEU A 163 -7.05 -8.19 18.21
C LEU A 163 -6.25 -7.96 16.93
N THR A 164 -5.72 -9.04 16.36
CA THR A 164 -5.06 -9.02 15.06
C THR A 164 -5.84 -9.90 14.08
N LEU A 165 -6.21 -9.34 12.93
CA LEU A 165 -6.91 -10.07 11.89
C LEU A 165 -6.25 -9.85 10.54
N MET A 166 -6.32 -10.87 9.68
CA MET A 166 -5.99 -10.81 8.28
C MET A 166 -7.27 -10.62 7.47
N ILE A 167 -7.25 -9.71 6.51
CA ILE A 167 -8.33 -9.52 5.55
C ILE A 167 -7.76 -9.74 4.15
N THR A 168 -8.33 -10.72 3.43
CA THR A 168 -7.87 -11.12 2.09
C THR A 168 -8.95 -10.90 1.06
N GLY A 169 -8.59 -10.32 -0.07
CA GLY A 169 -9.50 -10.02 -1.17
C GLY A 169 -8.90 -9.06 -2.19
N THR A 170 -9.73 -8.53 -3.07
CA THR A 170 -9.29 -7.60 -4.11
C THR A 170 -9.27 -6.18 -3.56
N ASN A 171 -8.15 -5.46 -3.74
CA ASN A 171 -7.99 -4.04 -3.38
C ASN A 171 -8.32 -3.73 -1.92
N VAL A 172 -7.95 -4.63 -1.00
CA VAL A 172 -8.27 -4.49 0.44
C VAL A 172 -7.54 -3.30 1.04
N TYR A 173 -6.22 -3.21 0.79
CA TYR A 173 -5.39 -2.13 1.32
C TYR A 173 -5.83 -0.76 0.81
N SER A 174 -6.16 -0.63 -0.48
CA SER A 174 -6.58 0.63 -1.08
C SER A 174 -7.79 1.27 -0.37
N LYS A 175 -8.71 0.44 0.15
CA LYS A 175 -9.90 0.91 0.87
C LYS A 175 -9.65 1.11 2.35
N LEU A 176 -8.93 0.20 3.02
CA LEU A 176 -8.80 0.18 4.47
C LEU A 176 -7.57 0.93 5.00
N LYS A 177 -6.62 1.34 4.17
CA LYS A 177 -5.45 2.14 4.60
C LYS A 177 -5.84 3.46 5.31
N TYR A 178 -7.02 4.00 5.03
CA TYR A 178 -7.54 5.20 5.68
C TYR A 178 -8.08 4.97 7.09
N GLU A 179 -8.17 3.72 7.54
CA GLU A 179 -8.64 3.39 8.89
C GLU A 179 -7.51 3.46 9.94
N ASN A 180 -6.25 3.66 9.49
CA ASN A 180 -5.11 3.86 10.36
C ASN A 180 -5.29 5.07 11.30
N GLY A 181 -5.20 4.84 12.61
CA GLY A 181 -5.20 5.90 13.61
C GLY A 181 -6.07 5.64 14.83
N ALA A 182 -6.31 6.71 15.61
CA ALA A 182 -7.13 6.65 16.80
C ALA A 182 -8.61 6.93 16.47
N HIS A 183 -9.46 5.99 16.85
CA HIS A 183 -10.92 6.09 16.76
C HIS A 183 -11.48 6.43 18.13
N ARG A 184 -12.34 7.42 18.22
CA ARG A 184 -12.93 7.92 19.46
C ARG A 184 -14.40 7.58 19.54
N VAL A 185 -14.83 7.03 20.67
CA VAL A 185 -16.24 6.78 20.98
C VAL A 185 -16.73 7.72 22.09
N GLN A 186 -17.96 8.20 21.95
CA GLN A 186 -18.70 8.96 22.95
C GLN A 186 -20.03 8.25 23.18
N ARG A 187 -20.16 7.57 24.32
CA ARG A 187 -21.40 6.90 24.75
C ARG A 187 -21.44 6.75 26.27
N VAL A 188 -22.60 6.37 26.79
CA VAL A 188 -22.71 5.91 28.17
C VAL A 188 -22.21 4.47 28.20
N PRO A 189 -21.10 4.15 28.92
CA PRO A 189 -20.57 2.79 28.98
C PRO A 189 -21.57 1.84 29.65
N GLN A 190 -21.51 0.57 29.31
CA GLN A 190 -22.31 -0.48 30.00
C GLN A 190 -21.92 -0.61 31.47
N THR A 191 -20.71 -0.20 31.84
CA THR A 191 -20.18 -0.21 33.21
C THR A 191 -20.55 1.04 34.02
N GLU A 192 -21.19 2.07 33.42
CA GLU A 192 -21.55 3.33 34.05
C GLU A 192 -22.98 3.25 34.65
N SER A 193 -23.08 3.43 35.96
CA SER A 193 -24.35 3.33 36.68
C SER A 193 -25.12 4.65 36.74
N GLN A 194 -24.46 5.80 36.50
CA GLN A 194 -25.04 7.16 36.63
C GLN A 194 -25.47 7.79 35.31
N GLY A 195 -25.36 7.05 34.20
CA GLY A 195 -25.77 7.52 32.88
C GLY A 195 -24.86 8.62 32.27
N ARG A 196 -23.62 8.79 32.76
CA ARG A 196 -22.68 9.79 32.25
C ARG A 196 -22.05 9.33 30.92
N ILE A 197 -21.95 10.26 29.98
CA ILE A 197 -21.29 10.03 28.72
C ILE A 197 -19.76 10.01 28.96
N HIS A 198 -19.11 8.91 28.59
CA HIS A 198 -17.65 8.78 28.61
C HIS A 198 -17.09 8.89 27.20
N THR A 199 -15.84 9.32 27.15
CA THR A 199 -15.05 9.35 25.91
C THR A 199 -13.92 8.35 26.02
N SER A 200 -13.93 7.36 25.13
CA SER A 200 -12.90 6.32 25.06
C SER A 200 -12.30 6.28 23.67
N THR A 201 -11.11 5.67 23.54
CA THR A 201 -10.40 5.54 22.26
C THR A 201 -9.94 4.11 22.07
N ALA A 202 -9.98 3.67 20.80
CA ALA A 202 -9.29 2.48 20.31
C ALA A 202 -8.41 2.87 19.13
N THR A 203 -7.27 2.21 18.97
CA THR A 203 -6.39 2.42 17.84
C THR A 203 -6.55 1.30 16.83
N VAL A 204 -6.55 1.66 15.56
CA VAL A 204 -6.56 0.74 14.43
C VAL A 204 -5.27 0.94 13.65
N VAL A 205 -4.60 -0.16 13.34
CA VAL A 205 -3.42 -0.18 12.45
C VAL A 205 -3.74 -1.08 11.29
N VAL A 206 -3.52 -0.59 10.09
CA VAL A 206 -3.68 -1.34 8.84
C VAL A 206 -2.33 -1.40 8.15
N MET A 207 -1.80 -2.59 7.97
CA MET A 207 -0.53 -2.84 7.30
C MET A 207 -0.77 -3.74 6.09
N PRO A 208 -0.08 -3.52 4.97
CA PRO A 208 -0.11 -4.47 3.87
C PRO A 208 0.51 -5.79 4.31
N GLU A 209 0.01 -6.91 3.78
CA GLU A 209 0.63 -8.22 3.97
C GLU A 209 2.07 -8.17 3.42
N ALA A 210 3.05 -8.55 4.25
CA ALA A 210 4.45 -8.59 3.83
C ALA A 210 4.64 -9.71 2.80
N GLU A 211 5.40 -9.41 1.75
CA GLU A 211 5.89 -10.45 0.84
C GLU A 211 7.02 -11.23 1.51
N ASP A 212 7.12 -12.52 1.18
CA ASP A 212 8.28 -13.32 1.58
C ASP A 212 9.54 -12.70 0.99
N VAL A 213 10.50 -12.39 1.83
CA VAL A 213 11.77 -11.82 1.39
C VAL A 213 12.60 -12.93 0.76
N GLU A 214 12.53 -13.08 -0.55
CA GLU A 214 13.49 -13.91 -1.29
C GLU A 214 14.84 -13.20 -1.31
N ILE A 215 15.83 -13.81 -0.65
CA ILE A 215 17.18 -13.27 -0.59
C ILE A 215 18.04 -14.08 -1.56
N ASP A 216 18.31 -13.51 -2.71
CA ASP A 216 19.35 -13.98 -3.62
C ASP A 216 20.68 -13.32 -3.25
N ILE A 217 21.67 -14.12 -2.87
CA ILE A 217 23.00 -13.64 -2.51
C ILE A 217 23.93 -13.93 -3.69
N ASP A 218 24.34 -12.88 -4.39
CA ASP A 218 25.33 -12.99 -5.45
C ASP A 218 26.70 -13.37 -4.86
N GLU A 219 27.27 -14.46 -5.34
CA GLU A 219 28.60 -14.90 -4.91
C GLU A 219 29.70 -13.91 -5.30
N ASN A 220 29.47 -13.04 -6.29
CA ASN A 220 30.41 -11.99 -6.68
C ASN A 220 30.52 -10.87 -5.63
N ASP A 221 29.51 -10.69 -4.79
CA ASP A 221 29.51 -9.73 -3.69
C ASP A 221 30.25 -10.24 -2.44
N ILE A 222 30.76 -11.48 -2.49
CA ILE A 222 31.45 -12.10 -1.37
C ILE A 222 32.95 -12.11 -1.61
N ARG A 223 33.68 -11.29 -0.86
CA ARG A 223 35.13 -11.33 -0.82
C ARG A 223 35.60 -12.48 0.06
N VAL A 224 36.50 -13.31 -0.47
CA VAL A 224 37.06 -14.47 0.23
C VAL A 224 38.52 -14.21 0.56
N ASP A 225 38.86 -14.11 1.84
CA ASP A 225 40.26 -14.00 2.32
C ASP A 225 40.68 -15.33 2.97
N ILE A 226 41.78 -15.86 2.52
CA ILE A 226 42.39 -17.11 3.03
C ILE A 226 43.61 -16.76 3.84
N TYR A 227 43.71 -17.30 5.08
CA TYR A 227 44.79 -17.00 5.98
C TYR A 227 45.20 -18.22 6.84
N HIS A 228 46.30 -18.13 7.53
CA HIS A 228 46.74 -19.18 8.43
C HIS A 228 45.93 -19.16 9.75
N ALA A 229 45.44 -20.33 10.15
CA ALA A 229 44.74 -20.47 11.40
C ALA A 229 45.64 -20.08 12.59
N SER A 230 45.09 -19.35 13.55
CA SER A 230 45.79 -18.98 14.79
C SER A 230 45.35 -19.90 15.93
N GLY A 231 46.33 -20.38 16.74
CA GLY A 231 46.04 -21.22 17.92
C GLY A 231 47.13 -22.22 18.20
N ALA A 232 46.99 -22.96 19.33
CA ALA A 232 47.89 -24.02 19.73
C ALA A 232 47.74 -25.20 18.74
N GLY A 233 48.72 -25.39 17.88
CA GLY A 233 48.70 -26.46 16.84
C GLY A 233 50.12 -26.83 16.39
N GLY A 234 50.23 -28.02 15.81
CA GLY A 234 51.49 -28.55 15.27
C GLY A 234 51.84 -27.97 13.89
N GLN A 235 52.73 -28.62 13.17
CA GLN A 235 53.32 -28.21 11.91
C GLN A 235 52.26 -27.88 10.80
N HIS A 236 51.07 -28.51 10.85
CA HIS A 236 49.99 -28.32 9.90
C HIS A 236 49.33 -26.91 10.01
N VAL A 237 49.08 -26.42 11.22
CA VAL A 237 48.47 -25.12 11.51
C VAL A 237 49.36 -23.96 11.01
N ASN A 238 50.66 -24.14 11.09
CA ASN A 238 51.64 -23.10 10.73
C ASN A 238 52.07 -23.12 9.23
N LYS A 239 51.80 -24.23 8.51
CA LYS A 239 52.20 -24.37 7.09
C LYS A 239 51.04 -24.30 6.09
N THR A 240 49.82 -24.56 6.51
CA THR A 240 48.68 -24.61 5.60
C THR A 240 47.68 -23.51 5.93
N ALA A 241 47.38 -22.63 4.97
CA ALA A 241 46.37 -21.60 5.10
C ALA A 241 44.99 -22.26 4.96
N SER A 242 44.41 -22.69 6.09
CA SER A 242 43.09 -23.35 6.13
C SER A 242 41.96 -22.48 6.66
N ALA A 243 42.31 -21.35 7.28
CA ALA A 243 41.30 -20.40 7.77
C ALA A 243 40.75 -19.55 6.61
N VAL A 244 39.43 -19.31 6.65
CA VAL A 244 38.70 -18.55 5.64
C VAL A 244 37.92 -17.43 6.31
N ARG A 245 38.01 -16.24 5.73
CA ARG A 245 37.16 -15.09 6.07
C ARG A 245 36.33 -14.73 4.86
N LEU A 246 35.02 -14.66 5.03
CA LEU A 246 34.10 -14.20 4.03
C LEU A 246 33.58 -12.83 4.44
N THR A 247 33.59 -11.89 3.52
CA THR A 247 33.04 -10.55 3.71
C THR A 247 32.01 -10.30 2.62
N HIS A 248 30.76 -10.06 3.00
CA HIS A 248 29.74 -9.63 2.06
C HIS A 248 29.82 -8.10 1.95
N GLU A 249 30.28 -7.62 0.80
CA GLU A 249 30.59 -6.21 0.58
C GLU A 249 29.37 -5.28 0.79
N PRO A 250 28.14 -5.58 0.26
CA PRO A 250 26.99 -4.69 0.42
C PRO A 250 26.54 -4.51 1.87
N THR A 251 26.55 -5.59 2.68
CA THR A 251 26.11 -5.55 4.08
C THR A 251 27.20 -5.31 5.09
N GLY A 252 28.47 -5.45 4.68
CA GLY A 252 29.64 -5.38 5.55
C GLY A 252 29.75 -6.53 6.56
N ILE A 253 28.96 -7.60 6.42
CA ILE A 253 28.98 -8.74 7.34
C ILE A 253 30.22 -9.58 7.07
N VAL A 254 30.96 -9.89 8.14
CA VAL A 254 32.17 -10.69 8.11
C VAL A 254 31.99 -11.97 8.90
N VAL A 255 32.37 -13.10 8.31
CA VAL A 255 32.40 -14.42 8.95
C VAL A 255 33.80 -15.02 8.77
N ALA A 256 34.44 -15.38 9.88
CA ALA A 256 35.74 -16.06 9.85
C ALA A 256 35.59 -17.46 10.43
N MET A 257 36.19 -18.47 9.76
CA MET A 257 36.17 -19.88 10.14
C MET A 257 37.54 -20.50 10.06
N GLN A 258 37.93 -21.20 11.13
CA GLN A 258 39.22 -21.90 11.23
C GLN A 258 39.16 -23.25 11.94
N ASP A 259 37.95 -23.77 12.21
CA ASP A 259 37.73 -24.94 13.09
C ASP A 259 38.13 -26.25 12.42
N GLU A 260 38.01 -26.31 11.09
CA GLU A 260 38.35 -27.51 10.30
C GLU A 260 39.76 -27.44 9.74
N ARG A 261 40.36 -28.62 9.52
CA ARG A 261 41.67 -28.71 8.87
C ARG A 261 41.60 -28.44 7.36
N SER A 262 40.42 -28.56 6.77
CA SER A 262 40.15 -28.36 5.34
C SER A 262 39.64 -26.97 5.09
N GLN A 263 40.33 -26.21 4.25
CA GLN A 263 39.91 -24.88 3.79
C GLN A 263 38.53 -24.92 3.15
N LEU A 264 38.21 -25.94 2.33
CA LEU A 264 36.94 -26.11 1.66
C LEU A 264 35.80 -26.24 2.68
N LYS A 265 35.99 -27.08 3.72
CA LYS A 265 34.97 -27.24 4.77
C LYS A 265 34.77 -25.95 5.61
N ASN A 266 35.85 -25.21 5.85
CA ASN A 266 35.75 -23.89 6.51
C ASN A 266 34.97 -22.89 5.65
N ARG A 267 35.24 -22.89 4.33
CA ARG A 267 34.49 -22.02 3.40
C ARG A 267 33.00 -22.38 3.37
N ASP A 268 32.66 -23.67 3.26
CA ASP A 268 31.26 -24.11 3.23
C ASP A 268 30.51 -23.76 4.54
N LYS A 269 31.15 -23.93 5.71
CA LYS A 269 30.60 -23.54 6.97
C LYS A 269 30.45 -22.01 7.08
N ALA A 270 31.48 -21.27 6.68
CA ALA A 270 31.44 -19.81 6.68
C ALA A 270 30.33 -19.28 5.76
N MET A 271 30.11 -19.89 4.59
CA MET A 271 29.07 -19.53 3.65
C MET A 271 27.69 -19.73 4.26
N LYS A 272 27.43 -20.86 4.92
CA LYS A 272 26.15 -21.13 5.58
C LYS A 272 25.85 -20.09 6.66
N ILE A 273 26.86 -19.76 7.49
CA ILE A 273 26.70 -18.75 8.54
C ILE A 273 26.52 -17.35 7.96
N LEU A 274 27.25 -17.03 6.90
CA LEU A 274 27.14 -15.75 6.21
C LEU A 274 25.71 -15.55 5.67
N ARG A 275 25.17 -16.55 4.97
CA ARG A 275 23.79 -16.55 4.48
C ARG A 275 22.77 -16.36 5.58
N SER A 276 22.92 -17.09 6.69
CA SER A 276 22.02 -16.91 7.84
C SER A 276 22.09 -15.49 8.42
N ARG A 277 23.30 -14.93 8.58
CA ARG A 277 23.46 -13.57 9.13
C ARG A 277 22.94 -12.48 8.21
N ILE A 278 23.09 -12.66 6.88
CA ILE A 278 22.52 -11.74 5.90
C ILE A 278 20.99 -11.80 5.97
N TYR A 279 20.42 -13.02 6.00
CA TYR A 279 18.99 -13.22 6.17
C TYR A 279 18.46 -12.55 7.43
N ASP A 280 19.09 -12.80 8.58
CA ASP A 280 18.71 -12.21 9.86
C ASP A 280 18.75 -10.67 9.82
N LYS A 281 19.77 -10.10 9.17
CA LYS A 281 19.92 -8.64 9.05
C LYS A 281 18.82 -8.04 8.19
N ILE A 282 18.57 -8.59 7.00
CA ILE A 282 17.54 -8.08 6.08
C ILE A 282 16.16 -8.24 6.71
N THR A 283 15.88 -9.36 7.37
CA THR A 283 14.63 -9.58 8.09
C THR A 283 14.45 -8.58 9.23
N GLN A 284 15.52 -8.28 9.97
CA GLN A 284 15.47 -7.26 11.05
C GLN A 284 15.27 -5.85 10.50
N GLU A 285 15.88 -5.50 9.37
CA GLU A 285 15.70 -4.20 8.73
C GLU A 285 14.24 -4.05 8.23
N ALA A 286 13.71 -5.06 7.54
CA ALA A 286 12.31 -5.08 7.11
C ALA A 286 11.33 -5.01 8.29
N GLN A 287 11.61 -5.75 9.38
CA GLN A 287 10.78 -5.71 10.59
C GLN A 287 10.83 -4.34 11.27
N ALA A 288 12.00 -3.69 11.31
CA ALA A 288 12.16 -2.36 11.89
C ALA A 288 11.37 -1.29 11.10
N GLU A 289 11.26 -1.44 9.79
CA GLU A 289 10.48 -0.57 8.91
C GLU A 289 8.99 -0.72 9.19
N VAL A 290 8.50 -1.96 9.27
CA VAL A 290 7.11 -2.29 9.66
C VAL A 290 6.79 -1.76 11.06
N ASP A 291 7.70 -1.93 12.03
CA ASP A 291 7.52 -1.44 13.39
C ASP A 291 7.51 0.11 13.46
N ALA A 292 8.27 0.78 12.60
CA ALA A 292 8.27 2.25 12.49
C ALA A 292 6.94 2.76 11.91
N GLU A 293 6.42 2.13 10.85
CA GLU A 293 5.11 2.42 10.28
C GLU A 293 4.00 2.19 11.30
N ARG A 294 4.02 1.04 12.00
CA ARG A 294 3.09 0.71 13.07
C ARG A 294 3.09 1.77 14.17
N LYS A 295 4.27 2.19 14.62
CA LYS A 295 4.43 3.22 15.65
C LYS A 295 3.89 4.58 15.18
N SER A 296 4.11 4.92 13.91
CA SER A 296 3.58 6.14 13.29
C SER A 296 2.05 6.12 13.21
N ALA A 297 1.46 4.97 12.82
CA ALA A 297 0.02 4.79 12.70
C ALA A 297 -0.70 4.81 14.07
N VAL A 298 -0.11 4.21 15.10
CA VAL A 298 -0.69 4.18 16.46
C VAL A 298 -0.66 5.57 17.11
N GLY A 299 0.35 6.40 16.80
CA GLY A 299 0.57 7.66 17.50
C GLY A 299 0.72 7.44 19.02
N THR A 300 0.19 8.36 19.83
CA THR A 300 0.14 8.21 21.30
C THR A 300 -1.13 7.49 21.79
N GLY A 301 -2.12 7.26 20.91
CA GLY A 301 -3.45 6.76 21.29
C GLY A 301 -4.25 7.70 22.17
N ASP A 302 -3.81 8.95 22.31
CA ASP A 302 -4.49 9.96 23.11
C ASP A 302 -5.82 10.39 22.43
N ARG A 303 -6.75 10.84 23.27
CA ARG A 303 -8.06 11.35 22.84
C ARG A 303 -7.98 12.56 21.89
N SER A 304 -6.84 13.26 21.87
CA SER A 304 -6.58 14.40 20.99
C SER A 304 -6.23 14.00 19.55
N GLU A 305 -5.61 12.86 19.34
CA GLU A 305 -5.10 12.38 18.04
C GLU A 305 -6.13 11.62 17.19
N ARG A 306 -7.41 11.83 17.45
CA ARG A 306 -8.50 11.14 16.77
C ARG A 306 -8.58 11.44 15.28
N ILE A 307 -8.72 10.39 14.46
CA ILE A 307 -9.09 10.51 13.06
C ILE A 307 -10.61 10.58 12.91
N ARG A 308 -11.35 9.79 13.71
CA ARG A 308 -12.81 9.68 13.62
C ARG A 308 -13.47 9.62 15.01
N THR A 309 -14.67 10.20 15.11
CA THR A 309 -15.48 10.17 16.33
C THR A 309 -16.84 9.52 16.07
N TYR A 310 -17.18 8.52 16.87
CA TYR A 310 -18.46 7.83 16.91
C TYR A 310 -19.27 8.36 18.11
N ASN A 311 -20.30 9.16 17.83
CA ASN A 311 -21.12 9.80 18.85
C ASN A 311 -22.49 9.11 18.92
N PHE A 312 -22.67 8.25 19.90
CA PHE A 312 -23.90 7.48 20.09
C PHE A 312 -25.10 8.35 20.49
N PRO A 313 -25.00 9.28 21.45
CA PRO A 313 -26.13 10.15 21.80
C PRO A 313 -26.70 10.97 20.64
N GLN A 314 -25.87 11.31 19.67
CA GLN A 314 -26.27 12.09 18.49
C GLN A 314 -26.40 11.23 17.23
N SER A 315 -26.23 9.91 17.33
CA SER A 315 -26.28 8.96 16.21
C SER A 315 -25.47 9.41 14.98
N ARG A 316 -24.27 9.96 15.21
CA ARG A 316 -23.40 10.50 14.16
C ARG A 316 -21.97 9.97 14.22
N VAL A 317 -21.35 9.90 13.03
CA VAL A 317 -19.91 9.66 12.86
C VAL A 317 -19.30 10.91 12.21
N THR A 318 -18.17 11.37 12.73
CA THR A 318 -17.44 12.51 12.17
C THR A 318 -16.01 12.08 11.85
N ASP A 319 -15.60 12.16 10.59
CA ASP A 319 -14.19 12.03 10.18
C ASP A 319 -13.55 13.42 10.20
N HIS A 320 -12.55 13.59 11.05
CA HIS A 320 -11.95 14.90 11.30
C HIS A 320 -10.93 15.31 10.24
N ARG A 321 -10.45 14.38 9.42
CA ARG A 321 -9.47 14.67 8.35
C ARG A 321 -10.09 15.48 7.22
N ILE A 322 -11.35 15.20 6.92
CA ILE A 322 -12.11 15.83 5.84
C ILE A 322 -13.33 16.59 6.34
N ASN A 323 -13.49 16.72 7.67
CA ASN A 323 -14.65 17.34 8.33
C ASN A 323 -16.01 16.77 7.88
N LEU A 324 -16.05 15.49 7.49
CA LEU A 324 -17.27 14.81 7.09
C LEU A 324 -18.05 14.36 8.31
N THR A 325 -19.35 14.69 8.35
CA THR A 325 -20.26 14.25 9.41
C THR A 325 -21.47 13.54 8.81
N ILE A 326 -21.69 12.30 9.23
CA ILE A 326 -22.77 11.41 8.77
C ILE A 326 -23.67 11.08 9.96
N GLN A 327 -24.98 11.34 9.84
CA GLN A 327 -25.98 11.05 10.89
C GLN A 327 -26.62 9.67 10.67
N LYS A 328 -25.79 8.63 10.58
CA LYS A 328 -26.17 7.24 10.32
C LYS A 328 -25.25 6.27 11.07
N LEU A 329 -24.97 6.54 12.35
CA LEU A 329 -24.02 5.73 13.14
C LEU A 329 -24.28 4.24 13.04
N ASP A 330 -25.54 3.81 13.19
CA ASP A 330 -25.91 2.38 13.16
C ASP A 330 -25.63 1.73 11.81
N GLN A 331 -25.77 2.48 10.72
CA GLN A 331 -25.45 1.98 9.38
C GLN A 331 -23.95 1.80 9.21
N ILE A 332 -23.15 2.74 9.69
CA ILE A 332 -21.69 2.66 9.68
C ILE A 332 -21.21 1.43 10.49
N LEU A 333 -21.73 1.27 11.72
CA LEU A 333 -21.42 0.12 12.57
C LEU A 333 -21.93 -1.22 11.98
N SER A 334 -22.92 -1.17 11.09
CA SER A 334 -23.37 -2.36 10.34
C SER A 334 -22.52 -2.68 9.11
N GLY A 335 -21.40 -1.97 8.89
CA GLY A 335 -20.45 -2.22 7.81
C GLY A 335 -20.62 -1.37 6.55
N LYS A 336 -21.46 -0.31 6.56
CA LYS A 336 -21.58 0.61 5.41
C LYS A 336 -20.51 1.71 5.45
N LEU A 337 -19.25 1.33 5.30
CA LEU A 337 -18.12 2.25 5.38
C LEU A 337 -17.85 3.03 4.10
N ASP A 338 -18.39 2.64 2.95
CA ASP A 338 -18.14 3.32 1.67
C ASP A 338 -18.55 4.80 1.72
N GLU A 339 -19.60 5.16 2.49
CA GLU A 339 -20.01 6.58 2.70
C GLU A 339 -18.89 7.44 3.33
N ILE A 340 -17.89 6.82 3.96
CA ILE A 340 -16.71 7.51 4.54
C ILE A 340 -15.48 7.30 3.67
N ILE A 341 -15.27 6.07 3.17
CA ILE A 341 -14.08 5.68 2.41
C ILE A 341 -14.01 6.41 1.06
N GLU A 342 -15.13 6.48 0.32
CA GLU A 342 -15.17 7.17 -0.98
C GLU A 342 -14.79 8.66 -0.90
N PRO A 343 -15.34 9.47 0.05
CA PRO A 343 -14.87 10.85 0.22
C PRO A 343 -13.39 10.97 0.63
N LEU A 344 -12.85 10.01 1.39
CA LEU A 344 -11.43 9.99 1.75
C LEU A 344 -10.54 9.69 0.54
N LEU A 345 -10.95 8.76 -0.32
CA LEU A 345 -10.30 8.47 -1.61
C LEU A 345 -10.27 9.73 -2.50
N MET A 346 -11.42 10.41 -2.63
CA MET A 346 -11.50 11.66 -3.41
C MET A 346 -10.60 12.76 -2.85
N TRP A 347 -10.57 12.89 -1.54
CA TRP A 347 -9.72 13.87 -0.86
C TRP A 347 -8.23 13.60 -1.10
N GLU A 348 -7.79 12.35 -0.99
CA GLU A 348 -6.40 11.97 -1.26
C GLU A 348 -6.04 12.21 -2.73
N THR A 349 -6.92 11.79 -3.65
CA THR A 349 -6.75 12.03 -5.09
C THR A 349 -6.58 13.52 -5.40
N SER A 350 -7.45 14.37 -4.84
CA SER A 350 -7.35 15.83 -5.00
C SER A 350 -6.05 16.40 -4.44
N ARG A 351 -5.60 15.91 -3.28
CA ARG A 351 -4.34 16.32 -2.66
C ARG A 351 -3.12 15.91 -3.49
N LYS A 352 -3.13 14.69 -4.02
CA LYS A 352 -2.06 14.21 -4.92
C LYS A 352 -2.00 15.05 -6.21
N MET A 353 -3.16 15.40 -6.78
CA MET A 353 -3.22 16.31 -7.94
C MET A 353 -2.66 17.69 -7.65
N GLU A 354 -2.97 18.29 -6.48
CA GLU A 354 -2.40 19.57 -6.07
C GLU A 354 -0.88 19.51 -5.91
N GLN A 355 -0.36 18.41 -5.37
CA GLN A 355 1.09 18.19 -5.24
C GLN A 355 1.77 18.07 -6.60
N LEU A 356 1.16 17.40 -7.58
CA LEU A 356 1.69 17.33 -8.94
C LEU A 356 1.74 18.70 -9.59
N LYS A 357 0.68 19.51 -9.47
CA LYS A 357 0.66 20.88 -9.98
C LYS A 357 1.75 21.77 -9.37
N ASN A 358 2.02 21.60 -8.07
CA ASN A 358 3.05 22.39 -7.36
C ASN A 358 4.49 21.95 -7.69
N ASN A 359 4.68 20.72 -8.17
CA ASN A 359 5.99 20.20 -8.60
C ASN A 359 6.30 20.50 -10.09
N GLU A 360 5.32 21.01 -10.85
CA GLU A 360 5.47 21.45 -12.25
C GLU A 360 5.93 22.93 -12.37
N TYR A 361 6.02 23.66 -11.26
CA TYR A 361 6.55 25.03 -11.15
C TYR A 361 7.90 25.03 -10.40
#